data_b97ab3f20850d2e69317a26a16726c53
#
_entry.id   b97ab3f20850d2e69317a26a16726c53
#
_cell.length_a   1.000
_cell.length_b   1.000
_cell.length_c   1.000
_cell.angle_alpha   90.00
_cell.angle_beta   90.00
_cell.angle_gamma   90.00
#
_symmetry.space_group_name_H-M   'P 1'
#
loop_
_entity.id
_entity.type
_entity.pdbx_description
1 polymer ?
#
loop_
_entity_poly.entity_id
_entity_poly.type
_entity_poly.pdbx_seq_one_letter_code
_entity_poly.pdbx_strand_id
1 'polypeptide(L)'
;MRRAILTAAFALGICGHLRAHDVSTTPITWNREISRIFYDRCLSCHRPGGSSFSLVNYTDVQPRAVEIRDAVLSRRMPPWGAVKGFGDFRNDQALTPEQLELITDWVQDDTPKGNNPRMLPKMPTFGAQAPAAVPASAVRVAGTVTLTSQFMLDGLLPEHAADGVQIVAALPNGSVSPLLWLYGYSDKYRHEFLLRKPLVLPAGTIIRGVKPPASVLLLPAPSRGTH
;
A
#
# COMPACT_ATOMS: atom_id res chain seq x y z
N MET A 1 -4.15 -11.79 82.39
CA MET A 1 -4.94 -11.62 81.18
C MET A 1 -4.43 -10.42 80.40
N ARG A 2 -3.58 -10.61 79.37
CA ARG A 2 -3.06 -9.51 78.57
C ARG A 2 -3.59 -9.73 77.13
N ARG A 3 -4.43 -8.78 76.67
CA ARG A 3 -4.96 -8.77 75.28
C ARG A 3 -3.92 -8.16 74.38
N ALA A 4 -3.44 -8.93 73.37
CA ALA A 4 -2.65 -8.43 72.28
C ALA A 4 -3.57 -7.87 71.17
N ILE A 5 -3.34 -6.62 70.81
CA ILE A 5 -3.98 -5.95 69.68
C ILE A 5 -3.09 -6.10 68.47
N LEU A 6 -3.55 -6.86 67.47
CA LEU A 6 -2.89 -6.93 66.15
C LEU A 6 -3.39 -5.74 65.30
N THR A 7 -2.49 -4.83 64.99
CA THR A 7 -2.67 -3.78 63.97
C THR A 7 -2.30 -4.33 62.62
N ALA A 8 -3.29 -4.52 61.72
CA ALA A 8 -3.06 -4.85 60.34
C ALA A 8 -2.76 -3.56 59.55
N ALA A 9 -1.54 -3.43 59.04
CA ALA A 9 -1.19 -2.35 58.14
C ALA A 9 -1.66 -2.68 56.70
N PHE A 10 -2.60 -1.88 56.22
CA PHE A 10 -3.13 -1.95 54.84
C PHE A 10 -2.20 -1.17 53.92
N ALA A 11 -1.35 -1.88 53.15
CA ALA A 11 -0.50 -1.27 52.13
C ALA A 11 -1.34 -0.96 50.90
N LEU A 12 -1.72 0.31 50.68
CA LEU A 12 -2.25 0.78 49.42
C LEU A 12 -1.15 0.74 48.34
N GLY A 13 -1.23 -0.25 47.47
CA GLY A 13 -0.44 -0.29 46.25
C GLY A 13 -0.91 0.77 45.27
N ILE A 14 -0.15 1.85 45.08
CA ILE A 14 -0.37 2.84 44.04
C ILE A 14 0.06 2.16 42.73
N CYS A 15 -0.92 1.63 41.95
CA CYS A 15 -0.71 1.26 40.56
C CYS A 15 -0.49 2.54 39.75
N GLY A 16 0.76 2.94 39.61
CA GLY A 16 1.17 3.94 38.65
C GLY A 16 0.84 3.44 37.23
N HIS A 17 -0.11 4.08 36.56
CA HIS A 17 -0.32 3.86 35.14
C HIS A 17 0.92 4.34 34.39
N LEU A 18 1.82 3.42 34.05
CA LEU A 18 2.87 3.66 33.07
C LEU A 18 2.20 3.94 31.72
N ARG A 19 2.03 5.21 31.42
CA ARG A 19 1.73 5.66 30.04
C ARG A 19 3.04 5.47 29.25
N ALA A 20 3.20 4.30 28.65
CA ALA A 20 4.27 4.01 27.70
C ALA A 20 3.90 4.57 26.30
N HIS A 21 3.58 5.86 26.24
CA HIS A 21 3.64 6.61 25.00
C HIS A 21 4.84 7.54 25.16
N ASP A 22 5.91 7.21 24.45
CA ASP A 22 7.00 8.13 24.21
C ASP A 22 6.38 9.35 23.50
N VAL A 23 6.17 10.42 24.27
CA VAL A 23 5.67 11.67 23.71
C VAL A 23 6.81 12.18 22.84
N SER A 24 6.71 11.99 21.52
CA SER A 24 7.61 12.66 20.58
C SER A 24 7.59 14.15 20.90
N THR A 25 8.67 14.65 21.47
CA THR A 25 8.80 16.07 21.88
C THR A 25 8.82 17.01 20.68
N THR A 26 8.85 16.48 19.47
CA THR A 26 8.87 17.24 18.23
C THR A 26 7.54 17.04 17.49
N PRO A 27 6.71 18.08 17.33
CA PRO A 27 5.41 17.95 16.67
C PRO A 27 5.57 17.51 15.23
N ILE A 28 4.70 16.59 14.79
CA ILE A 28 4.57 16.17 13.39
C ILE A 28 4.02 17.36 12.61
N THR A 29 4.66 17.73 11.49
CA THR A 29 4.23 18.90 10.72
C THR A 29 4.13 18.59 9.22
N TRP A 30 3.32 19.39 8.52
CA TRP A 30 3.24 19.32 7.06
C TRP A 30 4.62 19.50 6.41
N ASN A 31 5.35 20.55 6.79
CA ASN A 31 6.62 20.88 6.15
C ASN A 31 7.68 19.81 6.31
N ARG A 32 7.62 18.99 7.36
CA ARG A 32 8.68 18.03 7.69
C ARG A 32 8.33 16.59 7.32
N GLU A 33 7.18 16.06 7.76
CA GLU A 33 6.81 14.65 7.58
C GLU A 33 5.73 14.46 6.54
N ILE A 34 4.63 15.18 6.69
CA ILE A 34 3.38 14.88 5.99
C ILE A 34 3.49 15.13 4.49
N SER A 35 4.11 16.25 4.09
CA SER A 35 4.31 16.55 2.67
C SER A 35 5.11 15.47 1.93
N ARG A 36 6.05 14.79 2.60
CA ARG A 36 6.82 13.68 2.00
C ARG A 36 5.93 12.51 1.68
N ILE A 37 5.03 12.14 2.60
CA ILE A 37 4.06 11.08 2.40
C ILE A 37 3.15 11.42 1.23
N PHE A 38 2.62 12.64 1.20
CA PHE A 38 1.73 13.08 0.12
C PHE A 38 2.43 13.10 -1.23
N TYR A 39 3.66 13.61 -1.29
CA TYR A 39 4.42 13.69 -2.54
C TYR A 39 4.76 12.32 -3.12
N ASP A 40 4.99 11.33 -2.26
CA ASP A 40 5.30 9.97 -2.65
C ASP A 40 4.04 9.13 -2.98
N ARG A 41 2.97 9.25 -2.18
CA ARG A 41 1.84 8.32 -2.20
C ARG A 41 0.55 8.90 -2.81
N CYS A 42 0.38 10.22 -2.85
CA CYS A 42 -0.90 10.83 -3.24
C CYS A 42 -0.82 11.57 -4.57
N LEU A 43 0.30 12.25 -4.84
CA LEU A 43 0.39 13.17 -5.98
C LEU A 43 0.45 12.49 -7.34
N SER A 44 0.62 11.18 -7.43
CA SER A 44 0.46 10.47 -8.71
C SER A 44 -0.93 10.75 -9.33
N CYS A 45 -1.96 10.87 -8.48
CA CYS A 45 -3.34 11.14 -8.86
C CYS A 45 -3.82 12.53 -8.43
N HIS A 46 -3.45 12.99 -7.22
CA HIS A 46 -3.97 14.21 -6.59
C HIS A 46 -3.10 15.44 -6.87
N ARG A 47 -3.03 15.86 -8.12
CA ARG A 47 -2.29 17.05 -8.59
C ARG A 47 -3.02 17.76 -9.73
N PRO A 48 -2.67 19.01 -10.06
CA PRO A 48 -3.15 19.64 -11.28
C PRO A 48 -2.83 18.80 -12.51
N GLY A 49 -3.83 18.51 -13.34
CA GLY A 49 -3.72 17.60 -14.49
C GLY A 49 -3.63 16.11 -14.14
N GLY A 50 -3.81 15.74 -12.89
CA GLY A 50 -4.01 14.36 -12.45
C GLY A 50 -5.45 13.90 -12.57
N SER A 51 -5.73 12.68 -12.12
CA SER A 51 -7.08 12.07 -12.22
C SER A 51 -8.02 12.50 -11.08
N SER A 52 -7.56 13.30 -10.12
CA SER A 52 -8.33 13.71 -8.95
C SER A 52 -8.00 15.15 -8.51
N PHE A 53 -8.73 15.66 -7.51
CA PHE A 53 -8.49 16.99 -6.94
C PHE A 53 -7.07 17.12 -6.36
N SER A 54 -6.56 18.37 -6.31
CA SER A 54 -5.21 18.65 -5.85
C SER A 54 -5.04 18.43 -4.35
N LEU A 55 -3.89 17.84 -3.96
CA LEU A 55 -3.38 17.73 -2.59
C LEU A 55 -1.91 18.18 -2.54
N VAL A 56 -1.53 19.11 -3.41
CA VAL A 56 -0.14 19.53 -3.59
C VAL A 56 0.35 20.38 -2.43
N ASN A 57 -0.52 21.24 -1.88
CA ASN A 57 -0.17 22.22 -0.89
C ASN A 57 -0.87 21.96 0.44
N TYR A 58 -0.30 22.52 1.50
CA TYR A 58 -0.95 22.51 2.82
C TYR A 58 -2.39 23.03 2.78
N THR A 59 -2.64 24.10 2.04
CA THR A 59 -3.98 24.71 1.87
C THR A 59 -4.97 23.84 1.13
N ASP A 60 -4.49 22.89 0.31
CA ASP A 60 -5.34 21.91 -0.37
C ASP A 60 -5.71 20.75 0.59
N VAL A 61 -4.79 20.39 1.47
CA VAL A 61 -4.86 19.19 2.33
C VAL A 61 -5.55 19.49 3.66
N GLN A 62 -5.18 20.57 4.32
CA GLN A 62 -5.64 20.88 5.67
C GLN A 62 -7.18 20.90 5.82
N PRO A 63 -7.97 21.51 4.93
CA PRO A 63 -9.42 21.49 5.04
C PRO A 63 -10.06 20.11 4.87
N ARG A 64 -9.29 19.14 4.35
CA ARG A 64 -9.73 17.76 4.08
C ARG A 64 -9.05 16.73 4.98
N ALA A 65 -8.31 17.17 5.97
CA ALA A 65 -7.43 16.31 6.76
C ALA A 65 -8.18 15.15 7.42
N VAL A 66 -9.35 15.39 7.99
CA VAL A 66 -10.21 14.36 8.61
C VAL A 66 -10.70 13.35 7.55
N GLU A 67 -11.19 13.85 6.39
CA GLU A 67 -11.63 12.99 5.29
C GLU A 67 -10.48 12.10 4.76
N ILE A 68 -9.29 12.69 4.63
CA ILE A 68 -8.08 11.98 4.20
C ILE A 68 -7.70 10.90 5.22
N ARG A 69 -7.65 11.22 6.52
CA ARG A 69 -7.38 10.25 7.58
C ARG A 69 -8.35 9.06 7.48
N ASP A 70 -9.64 9.32 7.37
CA ASP A 70 -10.66 8.27 7.30
C ASP A 70 -10.54 7.43 6.00
N ALA A 71 -10.12 8.06 4.90
CA ALA A 71 -9.87 7.37 3.65
C ALA A 71 -8.64 6.45 3.71
N VAL A 72 -7.57 6.87 4.38
CA VAL A 72 -6.34 6.05 4.50
C VAL A 72 -6.49 4.94 5.54
N LEU A 73 -7.16 5.21 6.66
CA LEU A 73 -7.44 4.20 7.69
C LEU A 73 -8.37 3.08 7.17
N SER A 74 -9.36 3.44 6.37
CA SER A 74 -10.23 2.47 5.68
C SER A 74 -9.60 1.82 4.45
N ARG A 75 -8.35 2.15 4.12
CA ARG A 75 -7.60 1.66 2.95
C ARG A 75 -8.26 1.94 1.60
N ARG A 76 -9.17 2.91 1.54
CA ARG A 76 -9.72 3.42 0.27
C ARG A 76 -8.70 4.24 -0.52
N MET A 77 -7.73 4.84 0.19
CA MET A 77 -6.63 5.62 -0.38
C MET A 77 -5.28 5.26 0.28
N PRO A 78 -4.21 5.14 -0.50
CA PRO A 78 -4.19 5.00 -1.96
C PRO A 78 -4.95 3.76 -2.42
N PRO A 79 -5.56 3.75 -3.62
CA PRO A 79 -6.37 2.62 -4.09
C PRO A 79 -5.48 1.48 -4.63
N TRP A 80 -4.56 0.99 -3.82
CA TRP A 80 -3.57 -0.01 -4.20
C TRP A 80 -4.20 -1.40 -4.41
N GLY A 81 -5.02 -1.84 -3.46
CA GLY A 81 -5.81 -3.07 -3.56
C GLY A 81 -5.04 -4.38 -3.49
N ALA A 82 -3.71 -4.40 -3.33
CA ALA A 82 -2.97 -5.64 -3.10
C ALA A 82 -2.68 -5.86 -1.62
N VAL A 83 -2.88 -7.08 -1.14
CA VAL A 83 -2.57 -7.47 0.24
C VAL A 83 -1.06 -7.57 0.40
N LYS A 84 -0.53 -6.86 1.40
CA LYS A 84 0.90 -6.87 1.72
C LYS A 84 1.37 -8.26 2.14
N GLY A 85 2.52 -8.67 1.63
CA GLY A 85 3.08 -10.00 1.90
C GLY A 85 2.56 -11.12 1.00
N PHE A 86 1.58 -10.82 0.13
CA PHE A 86 1.12 -11.73 -0.92
C PHE A 86 1.53 -11.17 -2.28
N GLY A 87 2.70 -11.57 -2.76
CA GLY A 87 3.45 -10.90 -3.81
C GLY A 87 4.40 -9.83 -3.25
N ASP A 88 5.45 -9.49 -4.01
CA ASP A 88 6.41 -8.42 -3.68
C ASP A 88 6.51 -7.48 -4.87
N PHE A 89 6.01 -6.24 -4.72
CA PHE A 89 5.85 -5.30 -5.82
C PHE A 89 6.80 -4.10 -5.69
N ARG A 90 7.48 -3.73 -6.82
CA ARG A 90 8.35 -2.56 -6.88
C ARG A 90 7.60 -1.23 -6.92
N ASN A 91 6.34 -1.26 -7.35
CA ASN A 91 5.46 -0.09 -7.44
C ASN A 91 4.39 -0.05 -6.34
N ASP A 92 4.66 -0.66 -5.17
CA ASP A 92 3.75 -0.66 -4.03
C ASP A 92 3.41 0.77 -3.59
N GLN A 93 2.12 1.12 -3.69
CA GLN A 93 1.58 2.42 -3.31
C GLN A 93 0.90 2.40 -1.93
N ALA A 94 0.79 1.24 -1.29
CA ALA A 94 0.19 1.16 0.05
C ALA A 94 0.98 2.00 1.05
N LEU A 95 0.26 2.66 1.96
CA LEU A 95 0.90 3.33 3.09
C LEU A 95 1.50 2.30 4.05
N THR A 96 2.66 2.61 4.60
CA THR A 96 3.22 1.83 5.70
C THR A 96 2.46 2.11 7.00
N PRO A 97 2.55 1.22 8.01
CA PRO A 97 1.95 1.49 9.32
C PRO A 97 2.41 2.84 9.92
N GLU A 98 3.71 3.16 9.78
CA GLU A 98 4.30 4.41 10.27
C GLU A 98 3.74 5.64 9.52
N GLN A 99 3.52 5.52 8.21
CA GLN A 99 2.90 6.60 7.42
C GLN A 99 1.44 6.83 7.82
N LEU A 100 0.69 5.75 8.13
CA LEU A 100 -0.68 5.83 8.64
C LEU A 100 -0.72 6.51 10.01
N GLU A 101 0.18 6.14 10.92
CA GLU A 101 0.32 6.73 12.25
C GLU A 101 0.64 8.23 12.14
N LEU A 102 1.66 8.59 11.34
CA LEU A 102 2.03 10.01 11.13
C LEU A 102 0.86 10.86 10.61
N ILE A 103 0.07 10.35 9.67
CA ILE A 103 -1.10 11.08 9.16
C ILE A 103 -2.16 11.21 10.26
N THR A 104 -2.41 10.15 11.01
CA THR A 104 -3.43 10.12 12.05
C THR A 104 -3.10 11.10 13.17
N ASP A 105 -1.86 11.05 13.67
CA ASP A 105 -1.39 11.90 14.75
C ASP A 105 -1.36 13.36 14.32
N TRP A 106 -0.90 13.65 13.08
CA TRP A 106 -0.93 14.99 12.53
C TRP A 106 -2.34 15.59 12.48
N VAL A 107 -3.35 14.76 12.14
CA VAL A 107 -4.75 15.20 12.13
C VAL A 107 -5.27 15.41 13.54
N GLN A 108 -4.86 14.57 14.51
CA GLN A 108 -5.25 14.71 15.93
C GLN A 108 -4.65 15.96 16.57
N ASP A 109 -3.48 16.40 16.12
CA ASP A 109 -2.75 17.58 16.61
C ASP A 109 -3.13 18.87 15.85
N ASP A 110 -4.36 18.97 15.33
CA ASP A 110 -4.85 20.13 14.59
C ASP A 110 -4.03 20.51 13.35
N THR A 111 -3.44 19.54 12.70
CA THR A 111 -2.77 19.67 11.40
C THR A 111 -1.67 20.75 11.35
N PRO A 112 -0.67 20.75 12.23
CA PRO A 112 0.33 21.83 12.25
C PRO A 112 1.12 21.91 10.94
N LYS A 113 1.25 23.13 10.40
CA LYS A 113 2.00 23.39 9.16
C LYS A 113 3.51 23.28 9.35
N GLY A 114 4.01 23.71 10.50
CA GLY A 114 5.42 23.86 10.78
C GLY A 114 5.96 25.24 10.36
N ASN A 115 6.93 25.75 11.14
CA ASN A 115 7.45 27.11 11.04
C ASN A 115 8.64 27.24 10.07
N ASN A 116 9.26 26.12 9.67
CA ASN A 116 10.43 26.13 8.81
C ASN A 116 10.09 25.67 7.38
N PRO A 117 9.93 26.58 6.41
CA PRO A 117 9.62 26.21 5.02
C PRO A 117 10.76 25.50 4.30
N ARG A 118 12.00 25.58 4.83
CA ARG A 118 13.16 24.86 4.25
C ARG A 118 13.09 23.35 4.47
N MET A 119 12.23 22.89 5.38
CA MET A 119 11.97 21.48 5.62
C MET A 119 11.05 20.85 4.56
N LEU A 120 10.34 21.68 3.78
CA LEU A 120 9.47 21.20 2.72
C LEU A 120 10.32 20.49 1.63
N PRO A 121 9.99 19.25 1.25
CA PRO A 121 10.73 18.56 0.20
C PRO A 121 10.51 19.22 -1.16
N LYS A 122 11.43 18.97 -2.09
CA LYS A 122 11.24 19.39 -3.47
C LYS A 122 10.02 18.66 -4.05
N MET A 123 9.16 19.43 -4.73
CA MET A 123 8.01 18.88 -5.44
C MET A 123 8.48 17.85 -6.49
N PRO A 124 7.91 16.64 -6.52
CA PRO A 124 8.21 15.68 -7.57
C PRO A 124 7.74 16.19 -8.94
N THR A 125 8.46 15.83 -9.98
CA THR A 125 8.04 16.06 -11.36
C THR A 125 7.32 14.82 -11.87
N PHE A 126 6.17 15.03 -12.49
CA PHE A 126 5.38 13.96 -13.09
C PHE A 126 5.46 14.07 -14.60
N GLY A 127 5.98 13.02 -15.25
CA GLY A 127 5.88 12.89 -16.70
C GLY A 127 4.42 12.64 -17.15
N ALA A 128 4.16 12.80 -18.44
CA ALA A 128 2.90 12.35 -19.04
C ALA A 128 2.79 10.82 -18.83
N GLN A 129 1.82 10.37 -18.05
CA GLN A 129 1.51 8.95 -17.90
C GLN A 129 0.66 8.53 -19.10
N ALA A 130 1.31 8.04 -20.17
CA ALA A 130 0.60 7.24 -21.14
C ALA A 130 0.24 5.89 -20.51
N PRO A 131 -0.97 5.35 -20.76
CA PRO A 131 -1.27 3.98 -20.37
C PRO A 131 -0.20 3.07 -20.99
N ALA A 132 0.43 2.22 -20.17
CA ALA A 132 1.39 1.26 -20.68
C ALA A 132 0.68 0.35 -21.69
N ALA A 133 1.24 0.24 -22.88
CA ALA A 133 0.71 -0.68 -23.89
C ALA A 133 0.88 -2.12 -23.37
N VAL A 134 -0.20 -2.89 -23.40
CA VAL A 134 -0.17 -4.30 -23.03
C VAL A 134 0.71 -5.04 -24.05
N PRO A 135 1.81 -5.71 -23.62
CA PRO A 135 2.64 -6.46 -24.53
C PRO A 135 1.85 -7.56 -25.25
N ALA A 136 2.11 -7.78 -26.53
CA ALA A 136 1.44 -8.84 -27.30
C ALA A 136 1.68 -10.26 -26.75
N SER A 137 2.77 -10.45 -26.00
CA SER A 137 3.14 -11.71 -25.32
C SER A 137 2.51 -11.84 -23.91
N ALA A 138 1.66 -10.90 -23.48
CA ALA A 138 0.92 -11.04 -22.23
C ALA A 138 -0.03 -12.24 -22.29
N VAL A 139 -0.12 -12.99 -21.19
CA VAL A 139 -1.01 -14.18 -21.09
C VAL A 139 -2.24 -13.81 -20.30
N ARG A 140 -3.42 -13.96 -20.92
CA ARG A 140 -4.69 -13.74 -20.22
C ARG A 140 -5.08 -14.96 -19.40
N VAL A 141 -5.42 -14.72 -18.15
CA VAL A 141 -5.95 -15.71 -17.21
C VAL A 141 -7.38 -15.34 -16.85
N ALA A 142 -8.35 -16.14 -17.29
CA ALA A 142 -9.79 -15.97 -16.99
C ALA A 142 -10.35 -17.29 -16.37
N GLY A 143 -9.57 -17.93 -15.55
CA GLY A 143 -9.85 -19.23 -14.94
C GLY A 143 -8.55 -19.88 -14.52
N THR A 144 -8.44 -21.20 -14.65
CA THR A 144 -7.17 -21.91 -14.48
C THR A 144 -6.47 -22.03 -15.83
N VAL A 145 -5.19 -21.64 -15.90
CA VAL A 145 -4.38 -21.68 -17.12
C VAL A 145 -3.09 -22.44 -16.82
N THR A 146 -2.74 -23.41 -17.71
CA THR A 146 -1.45 -24.09 -17.68
C THR A 146 -0.51 -23.44 -18.71
N LEU A 147 0.67 -23.02 -18.28
CA LEU A 147 1.69 -22.45 -19.16
C LEU A 147 2.33 -23.59 -20.00
N THR A 148 2.26 -23.47 -21.31
CA THR A 148 2.82 -24.47 -22.24
C THR A 148 4.33 -24.30 -22.47
N SER A 149 4.88 -23.13 -22.16
CA SER A 149 6.30 -22.80 -22.23
C SER A 149 6.74 -22.03 -20.99
N GLN A 150 8.05 -21.89 -20.80
CA GLN A 150 8.58 -21.03 -19.73
C GLN A 150 8.13 -19.59 -19.94
N PHE A 151 7.69 -18.94 -18.87
CA PHE A 151 7.25 -17.55 -18.85
C PHE A 151 8.03 -16.77 -17.80
N MET A 152 8.60 -15.63 -18.19
CA MET A 152 9.25 -14.69 -17.26
C MET A 152 8.21 -13.65 -16.86
N LEU A 153 7.60 -13.83 -15.70
CA LEU A 153 6.57 -12.92 -15.18
C LEU A 153 7.22 -11.68 -14.56
N ASP A 154 6.88 -10.49 -15.06
CA ASP A 154 7.29 -9.20 -14.51
C ASP A 154 6.18 -8.51 -13.70
N GLY A 155 4.93 -8.82 -13.99
CA GLY A 155 3.80 -8.22 -13.29
C GLY A 155 2.46 -8.82 -13.66
N LEU A 156 1.41 -8.28 -13.04
CA LEU A 156 0.02 -8.64 -13.28
C LEU A 156 -0.79 -7.37 -13.53
N LEU A 157 -1.73 -7.43 -14.49
CA LEU A 157 -2.67 -6.35 -14.76
C LEU A 157 -4.09 -6.92 -14.71
N PRO A 158 -4.88 -6.62 -13.67
CA PRO A 158 -6.28 -6.97 -13.64
C PRO A 158 -7.03 -6.25 -14.77
N GLU A 159 -7.86 -6.97 -15.51
CA GLU A 159 -8.71 -6.38 -16.54
C GLU A 159 -10.15 -6.20 -16.04
N HIS A 160 -10.68 -7.25 -15.41
CA HIS A 160 -11.92 -7.25 -14.66
C HIS A 160 -11.63 -8.07 -13.41
N ALA A 161 -11.50 -7.44 -12.26
CA ALA A 161 -11.18 -8.14 -11.05
C ALA A 161 -12.31 -8.00 -10.03
N ALA A 162 -12.70 -9.15 -9.49
CA ALA A 162 -13.53 -9.16 -8.28
C ALA A 162 -12.65 -8.97 -7.05
N ASP A 163 -13.18 -8.34 -6.02
CA ASP A 163 -12.54 -8.27 -4.72
C ASP A 163 -12.34 -9.67 -4.13
N GLY A 164 -11.28 -9.86 -3.35
CA GLY A 164 -10.94 -11.13 -2.71
C GLY A 164 -10.25 -12.17 -3.61
N VAL A 165 -9.89 -11.83 -4.85
CA VAL A 165 -9.19 -12.74 -5.77
C VAL A 165 -7.76 -12.99 -5.30
N GLN A 166 -7.41 -14.28 -5.09
CA GLN A 166 -6.06 -14.73 -4.75
C GLN A 166 -5.48 -15.53 -5.93
N ILE A 167 -4.44 -15.00 -6.56
CA ILE A 167 -3.79 -15.58 -7.72
C ILE A 167 -2.49 -16.24 -7.29
N VAL A 168 -2.34 -17.50 -7.60
CA VAL A 168 -1.14 -18.28 -7.29
C VAL A 168 -0.63 -19.02 -8.51
N ALA A 169 0.67 -19.30 -8.53
CA ALA A 169 1.32 -20.19 -9.48
C ALA A 169 1.68 -21.51 -8.77
N ALA A 170 1.08 -22.61 -9.20
CA ALA A 170 1.48 -23.96 -8.80
C ALA A 170 2.53 -24.48 -9.78
N LEU A 171 3.76 -24.65 -9.32
CA LEU A 171 4.90 -25.03 -10.13
C LEU A 171 4.95 -26.56 -10.33
N PRO A 172 5.59 -27.09 -11.40
CA PRO A 172 5.69 -28.52 -11.64
C PRO A 172 6.41 -29.32 -10.54
N ASN A 173 7.23 -28.68 -9.74
CA ASN A 173 7.91 -29.29 -8.59
C ASN A 173 7.02 -29.40 -7.33
N GLY A 174 5.74 -29.03 -7.42
CA GLY A 174 4.77 -29.07 -6.32
C GLY A 174 4.76 -27.81 -5.44
N SER A 175 5.70 -26.88 -5.60
CA SER A 175 5.67 -25.63 -4.84
C SER A 175 4.58 -24.67 -5.36
N VAL A 176 4.13 -23.77 -4.49
CA VAL A 176 3.14 -22.75 -4.82
C VAL A 176 3.71 -21.37 -4.50
N SER A 177 3.73 -20.50 -5.52
CA SER A 177 4.14 -19.13 -5.37
C SER A 177 2.93 -18.19 -5.32
N PRO A 178 2.76 -17.37 -4.27
CA PRO A 178 1.74 -16.33 -4.25
C PRO A 178 2.11 -15.23 -5.27
N LEU A 179 1.15 -14.85 -6.11
CA LEU A 179 1.37 -13.83 -7.14
C LEU A 179 0.68 -12.51 -6.80
N LEU A 180 -0.62 -12.54 -6.48
CA LEU A 180 -1.41 -11.35 -6.18
C LEU A 180 -2.66 -11.73 -5.39
N TRP A 181 -2.92 -11.02 -4.31
CA TRP A 181 -4.20 -11.08 -3.60
C TRP A 181 -4.84 -9.70 -3.63
N LEU A 182 -5.98 -9.57 -4.32
CA LEU A 182 -6.75 -8.34 -4.41
C LEU A 182 -7.73 -8.26 -3.23
N TYR A 183 -7.69 -7.14 -2.51
CA TYR A 183 -8.61 -6.82 -1.44
C TYR A 183 -8.90 -5.32 -1.44
N GLY A 184 -10.17 -4.93 -1.48
CA GLY A 184 -10.58 -3.55 -1.65
C GLY A 184 -10.20 -2.97 -3.02
N TYR A 185 -9.97 -3.83 -4.01
CA TYR A 185 -9.63 -3.42 -5.37
C TYR A 185 -10.85 -2.88 -6.12
N SER A 186 -10.60 -1.87 -6.97
CA SER A 186 -11.62 -1.32 -7.86
C SER A 186 -11.04 -1.09 -9.25
N ASP A 187 -11.72 -1.59 -10.28
CA ASP A 187 -11.36 -1.39 -11.69
C ASP A 187 -11.31 0.08 -12.09
N LYS A 188 -11.99 0.97 -11.36
CA LYS A 188 -11.90 2.43 -11.54
C LYS A 188 -10.46 2.94 -11.44
N TYR A 189 -9.63 2.28 -10.62
CA TYR A 189 -8.23 2.64 -10.37
C TYR A 189 -7.29 1.58 -10.94
N ARG A 190 -7.68 0.96 -12.04
CA ARG A 190 -6.91 -0.09 -12.71
C ARG A 190 -5.45 0.32 -12.92
N HIS A 191 -4.53 -0.52 -12.47
CA HIS A 191 -3.09 -0.34 -12.60
C HIS A 191 -2.37 -1.69 -12.60
N GLU A 192 -1.10 -1.66 -12.96
CA GLU A 192 -0.22 -2.83 -12.95
C GLU A 192 0.32 -3.09 -11.54
N PHE A 193 0.48 -4.38 -11.21
CA PHE A 193 1.22 -4.85 -10.05
C PHE A 193 2.54 -5.43 -10.53
N LEU A 194 3.60 -4.64 -10.47
CA LEU A 194 4.90 -4.97 -11.03
C LEU A 194 5.79 -5.63 -9.97
N LEU A 195 6.22 -6.87 -10.22
CA LEU A 195 7.05 -7.61 -9.28
C LEU A 195 8.40 -6.91 -9.08
N ARG A 196 8.92 -6.91 -7.85
CA ARG A 196 10.23 -6.35 -7.53
C ARG A 196 11.35 -7.05 -8.29
N LYS A 197 11.20 -8.36 -8.47
CA LYS A 197 12.07 -9.19 -9.31
C LYS A 197 11.20 -10.06 -10.21
N PRO A 198 11.47 -10.13 -11.52
CA PRO A 198 10.77 -11.05 -12.40
C PRO A 198 10.85 -12.49 -11.89
N LEU A 199 9.75 -13.22 -12.00
CA LEU A 199 9.63 -14.60 -11.57
C LEU A 199 9.65 -15.54 -12.77
N VAL A 200 10.54 -16.52 -12.74
CA VAL A 200 10.58 -17.60 -13.75
C VAL A 200 9.49 -18.61 -13.45
N LEU A 201 8.55 -18.77 -14.35
CA LEU A 201 7.49 -19.78 -14.32
C LEU A 201 7.82 -20.85 -15.36
N PRO A 202 8.22 -22.08 -14.98
CA PRO A 202 8.52 -23.15 -15.95
C PRO A 202 7.29 -23.57 -16.76
N ALA A 203 7.49 -24.22 -17.89
CA ALA A 203 6.42 -24.92 -18.60
C ALA A 203 5.73 -25.92 -17.66
N GLY A 204 4.42 -26.07 -17.77
CA GLY A 204 3.61 -26.89 -16.86
C GLY A 204 3.16 -26.18 -15.59
N THR A 205 3.60 -24.92 -15.34
CA THR A 205 3.08 -24.11 -14.22
C THR A 205 1.59 -23.85 -14.42
N ILE A 206 0.81 -24.04 -13.36
CA ILE A 206 -0.64 -23.81 -13.34
C ILE A 206 -0.94 -22.52 -12.60
N ILE A 207 -1.48 -21.53 -13.30
CA ILE A 207 -1.99 -20.29 -12.72
C ILE A 207 -3.44 -20.50 -12.34
N ARG A 208 -3.79 -20.21 -11.10
CA ARG A 208 -5.14 -20.41 -10.56
C ARG A 208 -5.55 -19.31 -9.58
N GLY A 209 -6.84 -19.26 -9.25
CA GLY A 209 -7.45 -18.30 -8.33
C GLY A 209 -8.31 -17.24 -9.02
N VAL A 210 -8.18 -17.06 -10.33
CA VAL A 210 -9.07 -16.21 -11.11
C VAL A 210 -10.36 -17.00 -11.43
N LYS A 211 -11.51 -16.35 -11.25
CA LYS A 211 -12.82 -16.95 -11.57
C LYS A 211 -13.59 -16.01 -12.52
N PRO A 212 -14.15 -16.52 -13.64
CA PRO A 212 -14.97 -15.70 -14.50
C PRO A 212 -16.12 -15.00 -13.73
N PRO A 213 -16.49 -13.75 -14.06
CA PRO A 213 -16.01 -12.97 -15.21
C PRO A 213 -14.67 -12.25 -15.00
N ALA A 214 -13.98 -12.43 -13.85
CA ALA A 214 -12.68 -11.82 -13.61
C ALA A 214 -11.64 -12.31 -14.63
N SER A 215 -10.72 -11.42 -15.01
CA SER A 215 -9.56 -11.76 -15.83
C SER A 215 -8.34 -10.91 -15.42
N VAL A 216 -7.17 -11.50 -15.53
CA VAL A 216 -5.89 -10.86 -15.21
C VAL A 216 -4.89 -11.19 -16.32
N LEU A 217 -4.13 -10.21 -16.75
CA LEU A 217 -3.00 -10.40 -17.66
C LEU A 217 -1.74 -10.66 -16.87
N LEU A 218 -1.00 -11.71 -17.23
CA LEU A 218 0.38 -11.90 -16.84
C LEU A 218 1.26 -11.07 -17.79
N LEU A 219 2.02 -10.14 -17.23
CA LEU A 219 2.89 -9.26 -17.98
C LEU A 219 4.28 -9.89 -18.09
N PRO A 220 4.84 -10.06 -19.31
CA PRO A 220 6.16 -10.60 -19.48
C PRO A 220 7.23 -9.59 -19.06
N ALA A 221 8.37 -10.08 -18.59
CA ALA A 221 9.53 -9.23 -18.41
C ALA A 221 9.99 -8.67 -19.78
N PRO A 222 10.48 -7.41 -19.81
CA PRO A 222 11.04 -6.86 -21.03
C PRO A 222 12.11 -7.79 -21.57
N SER A 223 12.08 -8.07 -22.87
CA SER A 223 13.19 -8.75 -23.52
C SER A 223 14.44 -7.90 -23.31
N ARG A 224 15.50 -8.48 -22.73
CA ARG A 224 16.78 -7.79 -22.68
C ARG A 224 17.20 -7.55 -24.13
N GLY A 225 17.06 -6.32 -24.59
CA GLY A 225 17.65 -5.92 -25.85
C GLY A 225 19.14 -6.26 -25.78
N THR A 226 19.59 -7.11 -26.69
CA THR A 226 21.01 -7.31 -26.95
C THR A 226 21.54 -5.96 -27.45
N HIS A 227 22.21 -5.24 -26.53
CA HIS A 227 23.06 -4.11 -26.90
C HIS A 227 24.42 -4.64 -27.39
#